data_8e9353da9c18364868b0d9273f16a8a5
#
_entry.id   8e9353da9c18364868b0d9273f16a8a5
#
_cell.length_a   1.000
_cell.length_b   1.000
_cell.length_c   1.000
_cell.angle_alpha   90.00
_cell.angle_beta   90.00
_cell.angle_gamma   90.00
#
_symmetry.space_group_name_H-M   'P 1'
#
loop_
_entity.id
_entity.type
_entity.pdbx_description
1 polymer ?
#
loop_
_entity_poly.entity_id
_entity_poly.type
_entity_poly.pdbx_seq_one_letter_code
_entity_poly.pdbx_strand_id
1 'polypeptide(L)'
;MESEKLEDLLLLSLSASKGQRERSEVLDVGVTRDKNLREVIVKYSGDIDGLQIPGMEIQKLLAGYAIVKLPEDQIGALVAAREIEYVEMPKNLQTGLYEAKRVSCILPLLSQGDEGAPLDGKGVLIAVLDSGERVIIMSS
;
A
#
# COMPACT_ATOMS: atom_id res chain seq x y z
N MET A 1 13.90 5.10 21.39
CA MET A 1 12.70 5.96 21.32
C MET A 1 12.35 6.37 19.88
N GLU A 2 13.27 6.87 19.08
CA GLU A 2 12.95 7.20 17.67
C GLU A 2 12.71 5.97 16.80
N SER A 3 13.39 4.86 17.07
CA SER A 3 13.19 3.61 16.32
C SER A 3 11.85 2.92 16.58
N GLU A 4 11.19 3.21 17.69
CA GLU A 4 9.85 2.65 18.00
C GLU A 4 8.74 3.22 17.13
N LYS A 5 8.97 4.39 16.55
CA LYS A 5 8.03 5.04 15.62
C LYS A 5 8.19 4.57 14.16
N LEU A 6 9.27 3.86 13.84
CA LEU A 6 9.55 3.36 12.50
C LEU A 6 9.13 1.90 12.36
N GLU A 7 8.45 1.58 11.27
CA GLU A 7 8.19 0.19 10.89
C GLU A 7 9.51 -0.56 10.64
N ASP A 8 9.58 -1.82 11.05
CA ASP A 8 10.79 -2.66 10.90
C ASP A 8 11.24 -2.80 9.44
N LEU A 9 10.29 -2.88 8.50
CA LEU A 9 10.60 -2.92 7.05
C LEU A 9 11.23 -1.62 6.56
N LEU A 10 10.76 -0.48 7.07
CA LEU A 10 11.33 0.82 6.74
C LEU A 10 12.75 0.94 7.30
N LEU A 11 12.98 0.53 8.54
CA LEU A 11 14.30 0.47 9.16
C LEU A 11 15.26 -0.42 8.35
N LEU A 12 14.80 -1.60 7.95
CA LEU A 12 15.58 -2.52 7.12
C LEU A 12 15.91 -1.90 5.76
N SER A 13 14.94 -1.26 5.12
CA SER A 13 15.13 -0.59 3.84
C SER A 13 16.11 0.58 3.93
N LEU A 14 16.08 1.37 4.99
CA LEU A 14 17.02 2.48 5.21
C LEU A 14 18.45 2.00 5.49
N SER A 15 18.60 0.86 6.18
CA SER A 15 19.90 0.24 6.48
C SER A 15 20.48 -0.56 5.31
N ALA A 16 19.65 -0.99 4.36
CA ALA A 16 20.06 -1.80 3.23
C ALA A 16 20.84 -0.97 2.19
N SER A 17 21.87 -1.58 1.58
CA SER A 17 22.56 -0.97 0.45
C SER A 17 21.65 -0.88 -0.77
N LYS A 18 21.96 0.05 -1.69
CA LYS A 18 21.18 0.23 -2.93
C LYS A 18 21.00 -1.08 -3.70
N GLY A 19 22.06 -1.88 -3.83
CA GLY A 19 21.99 -3.17 -4.53
C GLY A 19 21.18 -4.24 -3.81
N GLN A 20 21.02 -4.16 -2.49
CA GLN A 20 20.13 -5.05 -1.73
C GLN A 20 18.67 -4.63 -1.91
N ARG A 21 18.38 -3.34 -1.89
CA ARG A 21 17.03 -2.81 -2.13
C ARG A 21 16.53 -3.17 -3.54
N GLU A 22 17.37 -2.99 -4.55
CA GLU A 22 17.03 -3.30 -5.96
C GLU A 22 16.72 -4.78 -6.24
N ARG A 23 17.23 -5.69 -5.40
CA ARG A 23 16.94 -7.14 -5.48
C ARG A 23 15.69 -7.55 -4.70
N SER A 24 15.09 -6.64 -3.96
CA SER A 24 13.93 -6.91 -3.11
C SER A 24 12.73 -6.10 -3.60
N GLU A 25 11.70 -6.79 -4.05
CA GLU A 25 10.43 -6.15 -4.44
C GLU A 25 9.74 -5.40 -3.29
N VAL A 26 10.09 -5.72 -2.05
CA VAL A 26 9.48 -5.15 -0.85
C VAL A 26 10.24 -3.93 -0.36
N LEU A 27 11.58 -3.95 -0.38
CA LEU A 27 12.40 -2.88 0.21
C LEU A 27 12.51 -1.62 -0.67
N ASP A 28 12.19 -1.71 -1.95
CA ASP A 28 12.25 -0.59 -2.90
C ASP A 28 10.90 0.15 -3.07
N VAL A 29 9.87 -0.27 -2.33
CA VAL A 29 8.54 0.35 -2.41
C VAL A 29 8.59 1.78 -1.87
N GLY A 30 7.96 2.72 -2.59
CA GLY A 30 7.90 4.14 -2.21
C GLY A 30 9.18 4.93 -2.53
N VAL A 31 10.16 4.36 -3.22
CA VAL A 31 11.38 5.07 -3.65
C VAL A 31 11.20 5.67 -5.04
N THR A 32 11.33 6.99 -5.14
CA THR A 32 11.38 7.70 -6.42
C THR A 32 12.84 7.93 -6.80
N ARG A 33 13.36 7.11 -7.72
CA ARG A 33 14.80 7.04 -8.06
C ARG A 33 15.36 8.34 -8.62
N ASP A 34 14.57 9.06 -9.42
CA ASP A 34 15.03 10.27 -10.12
C ASP A 34 15.28 11.46 -9.17
N LYS A 35 14.63 11.49 -8.01
CA LYS A 35 14.67 12.62 -7.07
C LYS A 35 15.21 12.26 -5.69
N ASN A 36 15.62 11.01 -5.46
CA ASN A 36 16.00 10.49 -4.14
C ASN A 36 14.93 10.78 -3.07
N LEU A 37 13.66 10.76 -3.48
CA LEU A 37 12.52 10.96 -2.61
C LEU A 37 11.97 9.61 -2.16
N ARG A 38 11.55 9.59 -0.91
CA ARG A 38 10.86 8.47 -0.30
C ARG A 38 9.42 8.85 0.00
N GLU A 39 8.51 8.00 -0.40
CA GLU A 39 7.12 8.08 0.01
C GLU A 39 6.90 7.18 1.23
N VAL A 40 6.29 7.71 2.26
CA VAL A 40 5.97 7.02 3.50
C VAL A 40 4.53 7.32 3.92
N ILE A 41 3.92 6.38 4.63
CA ILE A 41 2.62 6.58 5.27
C ILE A 41 2.89 6.95 6.72
N VAL A 42 2.24 8.00 7.18
CA VAL A 42 2.46 8.55 8.52
C VAL A 42 1.17 8.58 9.30
N LYS A 43 1.20 8.06 10.52
CA LYS A 43 0.19 8.30 11.53
C LYS A 43 0.62 9.50 12.35
N TYR A 44 -0.25 10.49 12.50
CA TYR A 44 0.06 11.71 13.22
C TYR A 44 -1.10 12.14 14.13
N SER A 45 -0.77 12.96 15.13
CA SER A 45 -1.71 13.66 15.99
C SER A 45 -1.39 15.15 16.01
N GLY A 46 -2.41 16.00 16.05
CA GLY A 46 -2.24 17.45 16.01
C GLY A 46 -2.08 18.01 14.60
N ASP A 47 -1.25 19.04 14.45
CA ASP A 47 -1.08 19.77 13.19
C ASP A 47 0.23 19.38 12.49
N ILE A 48 0.10 18.58 11.43
CA ILE A 48 1.23 18.16 10.60
C ILE A 48 1.70 19.26 9.62
N ASP A 49 0.86 20.24 9.29
CA ASP A 49 1.21 21.32 8.35
C ASP A 49 2.26 22.27 8.93
N GLY A 50 2.39 22.30 10.25
CA GLY A 50 3.42 23.08 10.94
C GLY A 50 4.85 22.52 10.81
N LEU A 51 5.01 21.30 10.29
CA LEU A 51 6.32 20.69 10.12
C LEU A 51 7.07 21.32 8.96
N GLN A 52 8.19 21.98 9.25
CA GLN A 52 9.07 22.59 8.24
C GLN A 52 10.26 21.68 7.94
N ILE A 53 10.03 20.65 7.13
CA ILE A 53 11.10 19.75 6.66
C ILE A 53 11.39 20.07 5.18
N PRO A 54 12.64 20.37 4.82
CA PRO A 54 12.98 20.73 3.44
C PRO A 54 12.64 19.61 2.44
N GLY A 55 11.95 19.97 1.37
CA GLY A 55 11.58 19.03 0.31
C GLY A 55 10.46 18.07 0.67
N MET A 56 9.74 18.30 1.79
CA MET A 56 8.61 17.49 2.18
C MET A 56 7.33 17.94 1.47
N GLU A 57 6.61 16.98 0.92
CA GLU A 57 5.26 17.12 0.39
C GLU A 57 4.30 16.26 1.25
N ILE A 58 3.16 16.83 1.65
CA ILE A 58 2.19 16.16 2.52
C ILE A 58 0.85 16.04 1.80
N GLN A 59 0.30 14.84 1.76
CA GLN A 59 -1.08 14.57 1.35
C GLN A 59 -1.85 13.98 2.53
N LYS A 60 -2.71 14.77 3.16
CA LYS A 60 -3.52 14.31 4.29
C LYS A 60 -4.56 13.29 3.85
N LEU A 61 -4.73 12.27 4.66
CA LEU A 61 -5.75 11.25 4.56
C LEU A 61 -6.73 11.34 5.73
N LEU A 62 -7.69 10.44 5.77
CA LEU A 62 -8.65 10.34 6.89
C LEU A 62 -7.99 9.77 8.15
N ALA A 63 -8.62 10.00 9.30
CA ALA A 63 -8.28 9.39 10.59
C ALA A 63 -6.85 9.66 11.09
N GLY A 64 -6.26 10.81 10.79
CA GLY A 64 -4.92 11.19 11.26
C GLY A 64 -3.79 10.45 10.54
N TYR A 65 -4.02 10.06 9.29
CA TYR A 65 -2.98 9.55 8.39
C TYR A 65 -2.61 10.56 7.33
N ALA A 66 -1.40 10.47 6.83
CA ALA A 66 -0.93 11.24 5.68
C ALA A 66 0.05 10.42 4.85
N ILE A 67 0.09 10.69 3.55
CA ILE A 67 1.18 10.28 2.69
C ILE A 67 2.18 11.43 2.67
N VAL A 68 3.43 11.12 2.98
CA VAL A 68 4.51 12.12 3.01
C VAL A 68 5.59 11.69 2.03
N LYS A 69 5.97 12.62 1.13
CA LYS A 69 7.12 12.47 0.23
C LYS A 69 8.21 13.40 0.71
N LEU A 70 9.40 12.87 0.96
CA LEU A 70 10.54 13.64 1.45
C LEU A 70 11.85 12.98 1.03
N PRO A 71 12.97 13.74 1.05
CA PRO A 71 14.30 13.17 0.89
C PRO A 71 14.59 12.11 1.96
N GLU A 72 15.26 11.02 1.59
CA GLU A 72 15.52 9.89 2.50
C GLU A 72 16.32 10.31 3.75
N ASP A 73 17.22 11.27 3.61
CA ASP A 73 18.02 11.84 4.72
C ASP A 73 17.18 12.67 5.72
N GLN A 74 15.98 13.08 5.33
CA GLN A 74 15.06 13.85 6.18
C GLN A 74 14.09 12.98 7.00
N ILE A 75 14.10 11.66 6.81
CA ILE A 75 13.22 10.73 7.57
C ILE A 75 13.49 10.83 9.07
N GLY A 76 14.75 10.99 9.48
CA GLY A 76 15.09 11.19 10.90
C GLY A 76 14.43 12.44 11.49
N ALA A 77 14.41 13.55 10.76
CA ALA A 77 13.75 14.78 11.19
C ALA A 77 12.22 14.60 11.29
N LEU A 78 11.61 13.84 10.36
CA LEU A 78 10.19 13.51 10.41
C LEU A 78 9.84 12.70 11.68
N VAL A 79 10.62 11.66 11.98
CA VAL A 79 10.41 10.78 13.14
C VAL A 79 10.62 11.51 14.47
N ALA A 80 11.55 12.47 14.51
CA ALA A 80 11.82 13.28 15.69
C ALA A 80 10.68 14.26 16.03
N ALA A 81 9.78 14.54 15.07
CA ALA A 81 8.64 15.43 15.30
C ALA A 81 7.66 14.83 16.31
N ARG A 82 7.14 15.67 17.19
CA ARG A 82 6.24 15.25 18.29
C ARG A 82 4.88 14.81 17.79
N GLU A 83 4.45 15.42 16.69
CA GLU A 83 3.17 15.18 16.02
C GLU A 83 3.13 13.81 15.35
N ILE A 84 4.28 13.21 15.06
CA ILE A 84 4.40 11.92 14.38
C ILE A 84 4.34 10.80 15.42
N GLU A 85 3.36 9.92 15.26
CA GLU A 85 3.18 8.73 16.09
C GLU A 85 3.87 7.50 15.48
N TYR A 86 3.73 7.32 14.17
CA TYR A 86 4.26 6.14 13.47
C TYR A 86 4.52 6.45 12.00
N VAL A 87 5.55 5.84 11.44
CA VAL A 87 5.96 5.95 10.03
C VAL A 87 6.15 4.56 9.44
N GLU A 88 5.47 4.27 8.35
CA GLU A 88 5.54 2.97 7.66
C GLU A 88 5.79 3.13 6.16
N MET A 89 6.29 2.09 5.54
CA MET A 89 6.41 2.00 4.08
C MET A 89 5.04 1.79 3.43
N PRO A 90 4.80 2.39 2.24
CA PRO A 90 3.67 1.98 1.40
C PRO A 90 3.82 0.49 1.05
N LYS A 91 2.69 -0.21 0.97
CA LYS A 91 2.65 -1.63 0.62
C LYS A 91 2.04 -1.80 -0.76
N ASN A 92 2.65 -2.63 -1.58
CA ASN A 92 2.06 -3.02 -2.85
C ASN A 92 0.82 -3.86 -2.58
N LEU A 93 -0.33 -3.36 -2.99
CA LEU A 93 -1.57 -4.12 -2.97
C LEU A 93 -1.61 -5.01 -4.21
N GLN A 94 -1.71 -6.32 -4.00
CA GLN A 94 -1.91 -7.29 -5.06
C GLN A 94 -3.35 -7.78 -5.04
N THR A 95 -3.94 -7.93 -6.22
CA THR A 95 -5.25 -8.54 -6.34
C THR A 95 -5.16 -10.03 -6.04
N GLY A 96 -5.60 -10.43 -4.86
CA GLY A 96 -5.60 -11.83 -4.41
C GLY A 96 -6.77 -12.67 -4.93
N LEU A 97 -7.45 -12.25 -6.01
CA LEU A 97 -8.67 -12.89 -6.49
C LEU A 97 -8.49 -14.38 -6.83
N TYR A 98 -7.36 -14.74 -7.44
CA TYR A 98 -7.10 -16.14 -7.79
C TYR A 98 -6.92 -17.00 -6.54
N GLU A 99 -6.13 -16.56 -5.58
CA GLU A 99 -5.94 -17.26 -4.30
C GLU A 99 -7.24 -17.29 -3.49
N ALA A 100 -8.00 -16.22 -3.48
CA ALA A 100 -9.31 -16.19 -2.83
C ALA A 100 -10.26 -17.22 -3.43
N LYS A 101 -10.31 -17.37 -4.76
CA LYS A 101 -11.11 -18.41 -5.44
C LYS A 101 -10.64 -19.83 -5.11
N ARG A 102 -9.32 -20.03 -4.99
CA ARG A 102 -8.73 -21.32 -4.64
C ARG A 102 -9.06 -21.72 -3.20
N VAL A 103 -8.85 -20.81 -2.25
CA VAL A 103 -9.07 -21.06 -0.81
C VAL A 103 -10.56 -21.25 -0.49
N SER A 104 -11.45 -20.52 -1.18
CA SER A 104 -12.91 -20.66 -1.00
C SER A 104 -13.52 -21.83 -1.75
N CYS A 105 -12.71 -22.68 -2.41
CA CYS A 105 -13.17 -23.84 -3.16
C CYS A 105 -14.20 -23.53 -4.27
N ILE A 106 -14.17 -22.33 -4.82
CA ILE A 106 -15.09 -21.93 -5.91
C ILE A 106 -14.59 -22.45 -7.27
N LEU A 107 -13.27 -22.64 -7.45
CA LEU A 107 -12.71 -23.11 -8.72
C LEU A 107 -13.31 -24.43 -9.23
N PRO A 108 -13.56 -25.46 -8.39
CA PRO A 108 -14.21 -26.68 -8.84
C PRO A 108 -15.63 -26.45 -9.35
N LEU A 109 -16.38 -25.52 -8.76
CA LEU A 109 -17.76 -25.20 -9.19
C LEU A 109 -17.80 -24.53 -10.57
N LEU A 110 -16.74 -23.80 -10.94
CA LEU A 110 -16.62 -23.17 -12.25
C LEU A 110 -16.17 -24.15 -13.35
N SER A 111 -15.52 -25.25 -12.97
CA SER A 111 -14.94 -26.24 -13.89
C SER A 111 -15.74 -27.55 -14.01
N GLN A 112 -16.65 -27.83 -13.07
CA GLN A 112 -17.46 -29.05 -13.12
C GLN A 112 -18.67 -28.87 -14.06
N GLY A 113 -18.44 -29.26 -15.29
CA GLY A 113 -19.50 -29.60 -16.22
C GLY A 113 -19.98 -31.04 -16.02
N ASP A 114 -20.51 -31.39 -14.86
CA ASP A 114 -21.29 -32.61 -14.71
C ASP A 114 -22.76 -32.28 -14.94
N GLU A 115 -23.32 -32.79 -16.03
CA GLU A 115 -24.76 -32.86 -16.43
C GLU A 115 -25.62 -31.61 -16.14
N GLY A 116 -25.10 -30.60 -15.49
CA GLY A 116 -25.68 -29.28 -15.25
C GLY A 116 -24.84 -28.20 -15.89
N ALA A 117 -25.45 -27.14 -16.38
CA ALA A 117 -24.74 -25.95 -16.87
C ALA A 117 -23.76 -25.45 -15.80
N PRO A 118 -22.54 -25.04 -16.18
CA PRO A 118 -21.59 -24.46 -15.24
C PRO A 118 -22.26 -23.30 -14.50
N LEU A 119 -22.01 -23.22 -13.17
CA LEU A 119 -22.50 -22.08 -12.38
C LEU A 119 -21.63 -20.86 -12.69
N ASP A 120 -21.83 -20.30 -13.86
CA ASP A 120 -21.08 -19.18 -14.42
C ASP A 120 -21.72 -17.82 -14.15
N GLY A 121 -22.87 -17.81 -13.46
CA GLY A 121 -23.63 -16.60 -13.17
C GLY A 121 -24.43 -16.06 -14.37
N LYS A 122 -24.63 -16.85 -15.44
CA LYS A 122 -25.41 -16.42 -16.59
C LYS A 122 -26.82 -15.97 -16.18
N GLY A 123 -27.20 -14.78 -16.58
CA GLY A 123 -28.47 -14.16 -16.21
C GLY A 123 -28.50 -13.51 -14.82
N VAL A 124 -27.36 -13.46 -14.10
CA VAL A 124 -27.25 -12.78 -12.81
C VAL A 124 -26.49 -11.47 -13.01
N LEU A 125 -27.10 -10.35 -12.62
CA LEU A 125 -26.44 -9.04 -12.60
C LEU A 125 -25.80 -8.83 -11.23
N ILE A 126 -24.47 -8.65 -11.20
CA ILE A 126 -23.72 -8.35 -9.99
C ILE A 126 -23.09 -6.96 -10.15
N ALA A 127 -23.39 -6.06 -9.23
CA ALA A 127 -22.70 -4.76 -9.14
C ALA A 127 -21.66 -4.83 -8.02
N VAL A 128 -20.40 -4.57 -8.36
CA VAL A 128 -19.31 -4.41 -7.41
C VAL A 128 -18.97 -2.93 -7.32
N LEU A 129 -19.15 -2.35 -6.13
CA LEU A 129 -18.77 -0.97 -5.84
C LEU A 129 -17.46 -1.02 -5.05
N ASP A 130 -16.36 -0.72 -5.73
CA ASP A 130 -15.04 -0.65 -5.11
C ASP A 130 -14.29 0.61 -5.56
N SER A 131 -13.39 1.10 -4.71
CA SER A 131 -12.64 2.36 -4.91
C SER A 131 -11.46 2.21 -5.86
N GLY A 132 -11.47 1.37 -6.83
CA GLY A 132 -10.32 1.20 -7.75
C GLY A 132 -10.61 0.38 -8.97
N GLU A 133 -11.80 -0.17 -9.11
CA GLU A 133 -12.16 -1.01 -10.25
C GLU A 133 -13.03 -0.27 -11.27
N ARG A 134 -12.74 -0.52 -12.53
CA ARG A 134 -13.68 -0.18 -13.60
C ARG A 134 -14.90 -1.10 -13.48
N VAL A 135 -16.07 -0.52 -13.44
CA VAL A 135 -17.32 -1.28 -13.55
C VAL A 135 -17.33 -1.99 -14.90
N ILE A 136 -17.12 -3.29 -14.90
CA ILE A 136 -17.33 -4.14 -16.07
C ILE A 136 -18.73 -4.72 -15.93
N ILE A 137 -19.68 -4.19 -16.70
CA ILE A 137 -20.99 -4.80 -16.85
C ILE A 137 -20.82 -5.92 -17.87
N MET A 138 -20.77 -7.15 -17.43
CA MET A 138 -20.86 -8.31 -18.32
C MET A 138 -22.34 -8.64 -18.52
N SER A 139 -22.86 -8.23 -19.66
CA SER A 139 -24.12 -8.74 -20.17
C SER A 139 -23.82 -9.92 -21.10
N SER A 140 -24.30 -11.08 -20.81
CA SER A 140 -24.35 -12.22 -21.73
C SER A 140 -25.68 -12.25 -22.46
#